data_25f06c8b9ef4a25a65dcae7c7d1ce6a9
#
_entry.id   25f06c8b9ef4a25a65dcae7c7d1ce6a9
#
_cell.length_a   1.000
_cell.length_b   1.000
_cell.length_c   1.000
_cell.angle_alpha   90.00
_cell.angle_beta   90.00
_cell.angle_gamma   90.00
#
_symmetry.space_group_name_H-M   'P 1'
#
loop_
_entity.id
_entity.type
_entity.pdbx_description
1 polymer ?
#
loop_
_entity_poly.entity_id
_entity_poly.type
_entity_poly.pdbx_seq_one_letter_code
_entity_poly.pdbx_strand_id
1 'polypeptide(L)'
;MTPQTLYDKLWNNHVVREEEDGTVLLYIDRHLVHEVTSPQAFEGLKMAGRKLWRIDSVVSTADHNTPTGDWDKGIQDPISKLQVDTLDKNIKEFGALAYFPFMDKGQGIVHVMGPEQGATLPGMTVVCGDSHTSTHGAFGALAHGIGTSEVEHTMATQCITAKKSKSMLIEVSGSLKAGVTAKDVALYIIGQIGTAGGTGYAIEFGGEAIRSLSMEGRMTLCNMAIEAGARSGMVAVDDTTIEYVKDRPFAPKGADWDKAVAYWKTLVSDEGAAFDKVYRFQAADIEPQVTWGTSPEMVLDVSGKVPNPADEADPVKRSGMERALEYMGLEAGTPLTDIPVDIVFIGSCTNSRIEDLREAAAIAKGRKKADNVQRVLIVPGSGLVKRQAEAEGLDKIFMDAGFEWREPGCSMCLAMNADRLQPQQRCASTSNRNFEGRQGNGGRTHLVSPAMAAAAAVEGHFVDVRNL
;
A
#
# COMPACT_ATOMS: atom_id res chain seq x y z
N MET A 1 -32.29 -15.52 -5.77
CA MET A 1 -31.47 -14.40 -6.26
C MET A 1 -30.25 -15.00 -6.95
N THR A 2 -29.72 -14.37 -7.98
CA THR A 2 -28.47 -14.81 -8.61
C THR A 2 -27.32 -14.63 -7.60
N PRO A 3 -26.42 -15.63 -7.43
CA PRO A 3 -25.26 -15.48 -6.55
C PRO A 3 -24.41 -14.28 -6.95
N GLN A 4 -23.96 -13.51 -5.97
CA GLN A 4 -23.19 -12.26 -6.16
C GLN A 4 -21.79 -12.39 -5.59
N THR A 5 -20.81 -11.80 -6.28
CA THR A 5 -19.48 -11.62 -5.73
C THR A 5 -19.49 -10.52 -4.65
N LEU A 6 -18.46 -10.45 -3.80
CA LEU A 6 -18.28 -9.35 -2.86
C LEU A 6 -18.31 -8.01 -3.60
N TYR A 7 -17.63 -7.94 -4.76
CA TYR A 7 -17.63 -6.74 -5.59
C TYR A 7 -19.04 -6.35 -6.06
N ASP A 8 -19.86 -7.31 -6.49
CA ASP A 8 -21.25 -7.04 -6.90
C ASP A 8 -22.07 -6.46 -5.75
N LYS A 9 -21.94 -7.04 -4.55
CA LYS A 9 -22.66 -6.54 -3.36
C LYS A 9 -22.28 -5.11 -3.03
N LEU A 10 -20.96 -4.83 -2.99
CA LEU A 10 -20.46 -3.49 -2.71
C LEU A 10 -20.89 -2.48 -3.78
N TRP A 11 -20.74 -2.84 -5.05
CA TRP A 11 -21.14 -1.99 -6.16
C TRP A 11 -22.64 -1.67 -6.12
N ASN A 12 -23.48 -2.71 -6.10
CA ASN A 12 -24.92 -2.55 -6.19
C ASN A 12 -25.51 -1.73 -5.03
N ASN A 13 -24.91 -1.81 -3.84
CA ASN A 13 -25.35 -1.05 -2.68
C ASN A 13 -25.03 0.46 -2.79
N HIS A 14 -24.16 0.88 -3.73
CA HIS A 14 -23.72 2.26 -3.85
C HIS A 14 -24.10 2.94 -5.17
N VAL A 15 -24.70 2.20 -6.10
CA VAL A 15 -25.21 2.78 -7.35
C VAL A 15 -26.41 3.68 -7.03
N VAL A 16 -26.25 4.99 -7.31
CA VAL A 16 -27.32 5.99 -7.17
C VAL A 16 -28.15 6.05 -8.42
N ARG A 17 -27.50 6.00 -9.59
CA ARG A 17 -28.13 6.08 -10.90
C ARG A 17 -27.24 5.39 -11.94
N GLU A 18 -27.89 4.73 -12.88
CA GLU A 18 -27.24 4.15 -14.06
C GLU A 18 -27.74 4.86 -15.31
N GLU A 19 -26.81 5.19 -16.20
CA GLU A 19 -27.09 5.81 -17.50
C GLU A 19 -27.20 4.74 -18.59
N GLU A 20 -27.77 5.12 -19.74
CA GLU A 20 -27.99 4.19 -20.86
C GLU A 20 -26.72 3.57 -21.42
N ASP A 21 -25.56 4.24 -21.28
CA ASP A 21 -24.24 3.75 -21.73
C ASP A 21 -23.53 2.84 -20.71
N GLY A 22 -24.22 2.47 -19.62
CA GLY A 22 -23.69 1.67 -18.52
C GLY A 22 -22.76 2.45 -17.58
N THR A 23 -22.66 3.75 -17.70
CA THR A 23 -22.01 4.63 -16.72
C THR A 23 -22.92 4.78 -15.51
N VAL A 24 -22.34 4.73 -14.31
CA VAL A 24 -23.12 4.92 -13.07
C VAL A 24 -22.61 6.12 -12.29
N LEU A 25 -23.51 6.70 -11.53
CA LEU A 25 -23.19 7.59 -10.43
C LEU A 25 -23.07 6.74 -9.17
N LEU A 26 -21.85 6.63 -8.64
CA LEU A 26 -21.52 5.80 -7.49
C LEU A 26 -21.37 6.68 -6.25
N TYR A 27 -22.11 6.38 -5.18
CA TYR A 27 -22.02 7.09 -3.91
C TYR A 27 -20.72 6.72 -3.17
N ILE A 28 -20.13 7.71 -2.51
CA ILE A 28 -18.88 7.57 -1.75
C ILE A 28 -19.12 7.80 -0.27
N ASP A 29 -18.83 6.79 0.57
CA ASP A 29 -19.01 6.88 2.01
C ASP A 29 -17.88 7.64 2.71
N ARG A 30 -16.63 7.43 2.26
CA ARG A 30 -15.43 7.99 2.87
C ARG A 30 -14.52 8.61 1.83
N HIS A 31 -14.11 9.84 2.07
CA HIS A 31 -13.11 10.54 1.28
C HIS A 31 -11.89 10.83 2.15
N LEU A 32 -10.78 10.17 1.85
CA LEU A 32 -9.49 10.45 2.48
C LEU A 32 -8.77 11.54 1.70
N VAL A 33 -8.26 12.56 2.40
CA VAL A 33 -7.73 13.77 1.76
C VAL A 33 -6.34 14.09 2.30
N HIS A 34 -5.39 14.32 1.39
CA HIS A 34 -4.03 14.73 1.69
C HIS A 34 -3.58 15.93 0.85
N GLU A 35 -2.38 16.44 1.10
CA GLU A 35 -1.90 17.72 0.56
C GLU A 35 -1.56 17.71 -0.93
N VAL A 36 -1.35 16.54 -1.56
CA VAL A 36 -0.86 16.48 -2.96
C VAL A 36 -1.96 16.75 -3.98
N THR A 37 -3.14 16.15 -3.81
CA THR A 37 -4.22 16.19 -4.81
C THR A 37 -5.40 17.09 -4.42
N SER A 38 -5.40 17.63 -3.21
CA SER A 38 -6.52 18.44 -2.70
C SER A 38 -6.45 19.94 -3.00
N PRO A 39 -5.29 20.60 -3.20
CA PRO A 39 -5.24 22.05 -3.36
C PRO A 39 -6.12 22.57 -4.50
N GLN A 40 -6.01 22.00 -5.69
CA GLN A 40 -6.81 22.40 -6.85
C GLN A 40 -8.30 22.06 -6.70
N ALA A 41 -8.61 20.95 -6.02
CA ALA A 41 -9.99 20.55 -5.76
C ALA A 41 -10.69 21.57 -4.84
N PHE A 42 -10.07 22.00 -3.75
CA PHE A 42 -10.59 23.04 -2.89
C PHE A 42 -10.70 24.40 -3.60
N GLU A 43 -9.71 24.74 -4.44
CA GLU A 43 -9.77 25.96 -5.24
C GLU A 43 -10.97 25.95 -6.21
N GLY A 44 -11.21 24.81 -6.89
CA GLY A 44 -12.40 24.65 -7.75
C GLY A 44 -13.70 24.84 -6.99
N LEU A 45 -13.82 24.29 -5.78
CA LEU A 45 -14.99 24.52 -4.92
C LEU A 45 -15.17 26.01 -4.58
N LYS A 46 -14.10 26.72 -4.24
CA LYS A 46 -14.13 28.17 -3.94
C LYS A 46 -14.60 28.97 -5.15
N MET A 47 -14.00 28.72 -6.31
CA MET A 47 -14.35 29.41 -7.56
C MET A 47 -15.83 29.18 -7.94
N ALA A 48 -16.35 27.97 -7.69
CA ALA A 48 -17.75 27.62 -7.94
C ALA A 48 -18.71 28.05 -6.82
N GLY A 49 -18.21 28.64 -5.72
CA GLY A 49 -19.02 29.01 -4.55
C GLY A 49 -19.67 27.80 -3.85
N ARG A 50 -19.05 26.63 -3.94
CA ARG A 50 -19.56 25.38 -3.37
C ARG A 50 -18.93 25.07 -2.03
N LYS A 51 -19.68 24.35 -1.20
CA LYS A 51 -19.21 23.77 0.07
C LYS A 51 -19.00 22.26 -0.11
N LEU A 52 -18.37 21.63 0.85
CA LEU A 52 -18.40 20.16 0.95
C LEU A 52 -19.85 19.69 1.11
N TRP A 53 -20.24 18.70 0.31
CA TRP A 53 -21.58 18.12 0.41
C TRP A 53 -21.79 17.45 1.77
N ARG A 54 -20.77 16.70 2.23
CA ARG A 54 -20.83 15.93 3.46
C ARG A 54 -19.50 15.98 4.21
N ILE A 55 -19.40 16.88 5.18
CA ILE A 55 -18.18 17.14 5.94
C ILE A 55 -17.72 15.88 6.70
N ASP A 56 -18.64 15.13 7.28
CA ASP A 56 -18.39 13.90 8.07
C ASP A 56 -17.92 12.71 7.22
N SER A 57 -17.87 12.83 5.90
CA SER A 57 -17.24 11.85 5.02
C SER A 57 -15.74 12.05 4.88
N VAL A 58 -15.20 13.23 5.20
CA VAL A 58 -13.81 13.62 4.97
C VAL A 58 -12.95 13.34 6.20
N VAL A 59 -11.88 12.59 6.00
CA VAL A 59 -10.78 12.43 6.98
C VAL A 59 -9.49 12.83 6.30
N SER A 60 -8.70 13.69 6.94
CA SER A 60 -7.55 14.32 6.32
C SER A 60 -6.28 14.22 7.15
N THR A 61 -5.15 14.11 6.47
CA THR A 61 -3.80 14.15 7.05
C THR A 61 -2.79 14.67 6.03
N ALA A 62 -1.64 15.18 6.49
CA ALA A 62 -0.49 15.45 5.64
C ALA A 62 0.43 14.22 5.66
N ASP A 63 0.86 13.70 4.51
CA ASP A 63 1.60 12.46 4.46
C ASP A 63 2.78 12.38 3.48
N HIS A 64 2.68 13.00 2.29
CA HIS A 64 3.69 12.88 1.24
C HIS A 64 4.83 13.89 1.37
N ASN A 65 4.51 15.13 1.69
CA ASN A 65 5.46 16.26 1.73
C ASN A 65 5.99 16.54 3.14
N THR A 66 5.79 15.62 4.05
CA THR A 66 6.29 15.74 5.43
C THR A 66 7.69 15.15 5.54
N PRO A 67 8.66 15.84 6.21
CA PRO A 67 9.96 15.24 6.48
C PRO A 67 9.84 14.11 7.49
N THR A 68 10.75 13.15 7.43
CA THR A 68 10.85 12.04 8.39
C THR A 68 12.02 12.18 9.36
N GLY A 69 12.72 13.30 9.30
CA GLY A 69 13.78 13.68 10.24
C GLY A 69 13.68 15.16 10.57
N ASP A 70 14.36 15.56 11.66
CA ASP A 70 14.50 16.96 12.05
C ASP A 70 13.16 17.73 12.15
N TRP A 71 12.14 17.12 12.71
CA TRP A 71 10.80 17.75 12.83
C TRP A 71 10.81 19.09 13.53
N ASP A 72 11.74 19.29 14.46
CA ASP A 72 11.98 20.55 15.16
C ASP A 72 12.36 21.71 14.21
N LYS A 73 12.91 21.41 13.03
CA LYS A 73 13.19 22.38 11.96
C LYS A 73 11.98 22.68 11.08
N GLY A 74 10.89 21.90 11.20
CA GLY A 74 9.72 21.98 10.32
C GLY A 74 10.02 21.56 8.87
N ILE A 75 9.13 21.89 7.95
CA ILE A 75 9.27 21.56 6.52
C ILE A 75 10.16 22.61 5.85
N GLN A 76 11.36 22.19 5.41
CA GLN A 76 12.37 23.10 4.86
C GLN A 76 12.18 23.34 3.34
N ASP A 77 11.65 22.36 2.59
CA ASP A 77 11.35 22.56 1.18
C ASP A 77 10.14 23.49 1.02
N PRO A 78 10.29 24.64 0.27
CA PRO A 78 9.23 25.63 0.17
C PRO A 78 7.97 25.12 -0.53
N ILE A 79 8.10 24.20 -1.49
CA ILE A 79 6.97 23.66 -2.25
C ILE A 79 6.19 22.69 -1.35
N SER A 80 6.89 21.79 -0.69
CA SER A 80 6.30 20.85 0.27
C SER A 80 5.58 21.60 1.39
N LYS A 81 6.23 22.65 1.94
CA LYS A 81 5.63 23.51 2.97
C LYS A 81 4.37 24.19 2.47
N LEU A 82 4.39 24.76 1.26
CA LEU A 82 3.22 25.42 0.67
C LEU A 82 2.04 24.45 0.53
N GLN A 83 2.27 23.21 0.10
CA GLN A 83 1.21 22.21 -0.05
C GLN A 83 0.60 21.82 1.29
N VAL A 84 1.42 21.59 2.31
CA VAL A 84 0.95 21.24 3.66
C VAL A 84 0.21 22.41 4.30
N ASP A 85 0.75 23.63 4.22
CA ASP A 85 0.08 24.84 4.72
C ASP A 85 -1.26 25.09 4.00
N THR A 86 -1.34 24.77 2.71
CA THR A 86 -2.57 24.91 1.91
C THR A 86 -3.62 23.90 2.36
N LEU A 87 -3.24 22.66 2.64
CA LEU A 87 -4.13 21.66 3.21
C LEU A 87 -4.69 22.13 4.55
N ASP A 88 -3.81 22.60 5.45
CA ASP A 88 -4.20 23.09 6.78
C ASP A 88 -5.21 24.24 6.68
N LYS A 89 -4.97 25.21 5.80
CA LYS A 89 -5.87 26.31 5.53
C LYS A 89 -7.24 25.83 4.97
N ASN A 90 -7.21 24.92 4.00
CA ASN A 90 -8.43 24.43 3.36
C ASN A 90 -9.28 23.61 4.33
N ILE A 91 -8.67 22.72 5.13
CA ILE A 91 -9.44 21.94 6.10
C ILE A 91 -10.03 22.82 7.22
N LYS A 92 -9.32 23.85 7.64
CA LYS A 92 -9.86 24.86 8.59
C LYS A 92 -11.04 25.64 8.01
N GLU A 93 -11.03 25.93 6.72
CA GLU A 93 -12.09 26.67 6.03
C GLU A 93 -13.32 25.80 5.72
N PHE A 94 -13.11 24.59 5.18
CA PHE A 94 -14.19 23.73 4.68
C PHE A 94 -14.69 22.72 5.72
N GLY A 95 -13.87 22.35 6.69
CA GLY A 95 -14.13 21.32 7.69
C GLY A 95 -13.78 19.91 7.22
N ALA A 96 -13.73 18.99 8.19
CA ALA A 96 -13.60 17.55 8.00
C ALA A 96 -14.17 16.83 9.25
N LEU A 97 -14.47 15.54 9.14
CA LEU A 97 -14.78 14.70 10.30
C LEU A 97 -13.59 14.69 11.29
N ALA A 98 -12.38 14.53 10.71
CA ALA A 98 -11.13 14.60 11.46
C ALA A 98 -9.99 15.12 10.57
N TYR A 99 -9.06 15.83 11.19
CA TYR A 99 -7.83 16.30 10.57
C TYR A 99 -6.64 16.04 11.49
N PHE A 100 -5.62 15.41 10.95
CA PHE A 100 -4.36 15.13 11.61
C PHE A 100 -3.23 15.91 10.91
N PRO A 101 -2.96 17.17 11.33
CA PRO A 101 -1.96 18.01 10.70
C PRO A 101 -0.55 17.47 10.89
N PHE A 102 0.42 18.05 10.19
CA PHE A 102 1.84 17.77 10.38
C PHE A 102 2.23 17.91 11.86
N MET A 103 2.98 16.96 12.38
CA MET A 103 3.41 16.81 13.79
C MET A 103 2.28 16.41 14.76
N ASP A 104 1.05 16.19 14.31
CA ASP A 104 0.02 15.60 15.18
C ASP A 104 0.36 14.15 15.52
N LYS A 105 0.01 13.75 16.74
CA LYS A 105 0.25 12.36 17.19
C LYS A 105 -0.50 11.29 16.39
N GLY A 106 -1.55 11.65 15.68
CA GLY A 106 -2.32 10.77 14.80
C GLY A 106 -1.95 10.92 13.32
N GLN A 107 -1.05 11.87 12.98
CA GLN A 107 -0.57 12.06 11.62
C GLN A 107 0.12 10.81 11.10
N GLY A 108 -0.01 10.54 9.84
CA GLY A 108 0.66 9.44 9.16
C GLY A 108 0.21 9.27 7.73
N ILE A 109 0.73 8.25 7.07
CA ILE A 109 0.31 7.85 5.73
C ILE A 109 -1.19 7.58 5.75
N VAL A 110 -1.93 8.20 4.84
CA VAL A 110 -3.40 8.16 4.82
C VAL A 110 -3.95 6.71 4.81
N HIS A 111 -3.26 5.78 4.14
CA HIS A 111 -3.63 4.36 4.08
C HIS A 111 -3.17 3.52 5.30
N VAL A 112 -2.49 4.13 6.25
CA VAL A 112 -2.15 3.55 7.57
C VAL A 112 -3.03 4.19 8.64
N MET A 113 -3.02 5.51 8.73
CA MET A 113 -3.79 6.27 9.71
C MET A 113 -5.30 6.03 9.56
N GLY A 114 -5.83 6.02 8.33
CA GLY A 114 -7.25 5.81 8.09
C GLY A 114 -7.79 4.51 8.70
N PRO A 115 -7.20 3.34 8.41
CA PRO A 115 -7.53 2.08 9.07
C PRO A 115 -7.38 2.11 10.59
N GLU A 116 -6.30 2.68 11.11
CA GLU A 116 -6.05 2.77 12.56
C GLU A 116 -7.12 3.55 13.31
N GLN A 117 -7.70 4.58 12.67
CA GLN A 117 -8.77 5.37 13.25
C GLN A 117 -10.17 4.70 13.08
N GLY A 118 -10.26 3.62 12.29
CA GLY A 118 -11.55 3.06 11.88
C GLY A 118 -12.28 3.95 10.87
N ALA A 119 -11.57 4.82 10.15
CA ALA A 119 -12.12 5.62 9.09
C ALA A 119 -12.56 4.77 7.89
N THR A 120 -11.99 3.58 7.76
CA THR A 120 -12.42 2.54 6.83
C THR A 120 -13.13 1.44 7.58
N LEU A 121 -14.36 1.16 7.21
CA LEU A 121 -15.17 0.08 7.76
C LEU A 121 -15.68 -0.84 6.65
N PRO A 122 -16.00 -2.10 6.95
CA PRO A 122 -16.54 -3.02 5.96
C PRO A 122 -17.81 -2.48 5.29
N GLY A 123 -17.94 -2.72 4.00
CA GLY A 123 -19.10 -2.32 3.21
C GLY A 123 -19.09 -0.89 2.68
N MET A 124 -18.08 -0.09 3.03
CA MET A 124 -17.94 1.29 2.55
C MET A 124 -17.38 1.35 1.12
N THR A 125 -17.71 2.44 0.44
CA THR A 125 -16.91 2.97 -0.67
C THR A 125 -15.90 4.00 -0.14
N VAL A 126 -14.62 3.85 -0.49
CA VAL A 126 -13.54 4.71 -0.02
C VAL A 126 -12.74 5.25 -1.21
N VAL A 127 -12.56 6.55 -1.27
CA VAL A 127 -11.73 7.20 -2.29
C VAL A 127 -10.67 8.11 -1.67
N CYS A 128 -9.58 8.27 -2.40
CA CYS A 128 -8.49 9.18 -2.10
C CYS A 128 -7.78 9.57 -3.40
N GLY A 129 -7.14 10.72 -3.43
CA GLY A 129 -6.30 11.15 -4.54
C GLY A 129 -4.94 10.42 -4.61
N ASP A 130 -4.89 9.17 -4.19
CA ASP A 130 -3.72 8.28 -4.21
C ASP A 130 -4.09 6.91 -4.78
N SER A 131 -3.22 6.35 -5.64
CA SER A 131 -3.47 5.07 -6.32
C SER A 131 -3.55 3.88 -5.37
N HIS A 132 -2.87 3.93 -4.20
CA HIS A 132 -2.86 2.84 -3.23
C HIS A 132 -4.07 2.83 -2.27
N THR A 133 -5.12 3.60 -2.60
CA THR A 133 -6.42 3.55 -1.92
C THR A 133 -7.03 2.14 -1.94
N SER A 134 -6.63 1.30 -2.90
CA SER A 134 -6.97 -0.13 -2.92
C SER A 134 -6.63 -0.87 -1.61
N THR A 135 -5.69 -0.37 -0.80
CA THR A 135 -5.37 -0.88 0.55
C THR A 135 -6.61 -1.11 1.40
N HIS A 136 -7.57 -0.21 1.32
CA HIS A 136 -8.80 -0.24 2.14
C HIS A 136 -9.73 -1.40 1.78
N GLY A 137 -9.55 -2.03 0.61
CA GLY A 137 -10.28 -3.23 0.22
C GLY A 137 -10.02 -4.44 1.12
N ALA A 138 -8.94 -4.44 1.90
CA ALA A 138 -8.66 -5.43 2.94
C ALA A 138 -9.78 -5.55 3.99
N PHE A 139 -10.63 -4.53 4.11
CA PHE A 139 -11.77 -4.47 5.02
C PHE A 139 -13.10 -4.92 4.39
N GLY A 140 -13.09 -5.49 3.19
CA GLY A 140 -14.32 -5.73 2.45
C GLY A 140 -15.01 -4.42 2.08
N ALA A 141 -14.23 -3.41 1.70
CA ALA A 141 -14.67 -2.12 1.21
C ALA A 141 -14.35 -2.00 -0.29
N LEU A 142 -15.14 -1.22 -1.03
CA LEU A 142 -14.84 -0.85 -2.41
C LEU A 142 -14.01 0.42 -2.41
N ALA A 143 -12.70 0.26 -2.60
CA ALA A 143 -11.74 1.35 -2.45
C ALA A 143 -10.86 1.50 -3.69
N HIS A 144 -10.69 2.73 -4.18
CA HIS A 144 -9.81 3.02 -5.31
C HIS A 144 -9.38 4.48 -5.37
N GLY A 145 -8.22 4.70 -5.99
CA GLY A 145 -7.68 6.03 -6.24
C GLY A 145 -8.50 6.80 -7.27
N ILE A 146 -8.55 8.12 -7.10
CA ILE A 146 -9.23 9.06 -7.99
C ILE A 146 -8.32 10.23 -8.36
N GLY A 147 -8.56 10.82 -9.52
CA GLY A 147 -7.84 12.01 -9.97
C GLY A 147 -8.32 13.30 -9.30
N THR A 148 -7.52 14.37 -9.41
CA THR A 148 -7.82 15.67 -8.76
C THR A 148 -9.21 16.22 -9.10
N SER A 149 -9.66 16.09 -10.36
CA SER A 149 -11.00 16.52 -10.77
C SER A 149 -12.11 15.69 -10.12
N GLU A 150 -11.86 14.40 -9.90
CA GLU A 150 -12.81 13.51 -9.19
C GLU A 150 -12.80 13.81 -7.68
N VAL A 151 -11.66 14.25 -7.11
CA VAL A 151 -11.59 14.75 -5.72
C VAL A 151 -12.54 15.93 -5.53
N GLU A 152 -12.47 16.95 -6.42
CA GLU A 152 -13.39 18.09 -6.40
C GLU A 152 -14.87 17.64 -6.56
N HIS A 153 -15.10 16.75 -7.53
CA HIS A 153 -16.45 16.24 -7.79
C HIS A 153 -17.03 15.50 -6.58
N THR A 154 -16.23 14.63 -5.96
CA THR A 154 -16.64 13.90 -4.76
C THR A 154 -16.92 14.85 -3.60
N MET A 155 -16.10 15.87 -3.40
CA MET A 155 -16.30 16.89 -2.38
C MET A 155 -17.62 17.65 -2.59
N ALA A 156 -17.95 17.95 -3.83
CA ALA A 156 -19.15 18.73 -4.19
C ALA A 156 -20.44 17.91 -4.18
N THR A 157 -20.41 16.61 -4.44
CA THR A 157 -21.59 15.78 -4.75
C THR A 157 -21.69 14.49 -3.95
N GLN A 158 -20.65 14.07 -3.27
CA GLN A 158 -20.49 12.77 -2.60
C GLN A 158 -20.56 11.58 -3.56
N CYS A 159 -20.38 11.79 -4.86
CA CYS A 159 -20.47 10.75 -5.88
C CYS A 159 -19.30 10.86 -6.86
N ILE A 160 -19.03 9.76 -7.55
CA ILE A 160 -18.17 9.72 -8.74
C ILE A 160 -18.89 9.07 -9.90
N THR A 161 -18.49 9.42 -11.10
CA THR A 161 -18.90 8.72 -12.32
C THR A 161 -17.97 7.53 -12.57
N ALA A 162 -18.53 6.34 -12.72
CA ALA A 162 -17.74 5.12 -12.89
C ALA A 162 -18.40 4.13 -13.85
N LYS A 163 -17.59 3.21 -14.40
CA LYS A 163 -18.08 2.00 -15.08
C LYS A 163 -17.68 0.79 -14.24
N LYS A 164 -18.59 -0.19 -14.15
CA LYS A 164 -18.35 -1.42 -13.40
C LYS A 164 -17.20 -2.20 -14.02
N SER A 165 -16.20 -2.53 -13.21
CA SER A 165 -15.11 -3.41 -13.61
C SER A 165 -15.58 -4.85 -13.72
N LYS A 166 -14.84 -5.68 -14.46
CA LYS A 166 -14.99 -7.13 -14.39
C LYS A 166 -14.50 -7.64 -13.03
N SER A 167 -14.97 -8.80 -12.63
CA SER A 167 -14.57 -9.46 -11.38
C SER A 167 -13.47 -10.48 -11.62
N MET A 168 -12.45 -10.50 -10.76
CA MET A 168 -11.37 -11.47 -10.79
C MET A 168 -11.19 -12.09 -9.40
N LEU A 169 -11.13 -13.42 -9.33
CA LEU A 169 -10.74 -14.13 -8.12
C LEU A 169 -9.27 -14.55 -8.25
N ILE A 170 -8.48 -14.25 -7.23
CA ILE A 170 -7.13 -14.80 -7.04
C ILE A 170 -7.15 -15.62 -5.75
N GLU A 171 -7.10 -16.94 -5.90
CA GLU A 171 -7.18 -17.89 -4.79
C GLU A 171 -5.79 -18.47 -4.49
N VAL A 172 -5.36 -18.39 -3.24
CA VAL A 172 -4.11 -18.99 -2.75
C VAL A 172 -4.46 -20.05 -1.72
N SER A 173 -4.28 -21.32 -2.08
CA SER A 173 -4.65 -22.47 -1.26
C SER A 173 -3.48 -22.98 -0.43
N GLY A 174 -3.79 -23.58 0.72
CA GLY A 174 -2.79 -24.12 1.65
C GLY A 174 -2.23 -23.07 2.60
N SER A 175 -1.09 -23.37 3.23
CA SER A 175 -0.44 -22.54 4.24
C SER A 175 0.88 -22.00 3.74
N LEU A 176 1.17 -20.73 4.03
CA LEU A 176 2.47 -20.11 3.72
C LEU A 176 3.59 -20.78 4.52
N LYS A 177 4.76 -20.89 3.90
CA LYS A 177 5.99 -21.36 4.56
C LYS A 177 6.46 -20.33 5.59
N ALA A 178 7.19 -20.77 6.61
CA ALA A 178 7.86 -19.86 7.52
C ALA A 178 8.79 -18.91 6.74
N GLY A 179 8.81 -17.63 7.12
CA GLY A 179 9.60 -16.59 6.46
C GLY A 179 8.99 -16.03 5.16
N VAL A 180 7.84 -16.55 4.71
CA VAL A 180 7.07 -15.98 3.59
C VAL A 180 5.97 -15.09 4.13
N THR A 181 5.89 -13.86 3.64
CA THR A 181 4.96 -12.83 4.11
C THR A 181 3.91 -12.46 3.05
N ALA A 182 2.95 -11.64 3.40
CA ALA A 182 1.97 -11.10 2.46
C ALA A 182 2.62 -10.31 1.30
N LYS A 183 3.79 -9.69 1.54
CA LYS A 183 4.56 -8.99 0.50
C LYS A 183 5.08 -9.97 -0.54
N ASP A 184 5.57 -11.12 -0.12
CA ASP A 184 6.05 -12.16 -1.03
C ASP A 184 4.89 -12.74 -1.84
N VAL A 185 3.73 -12.94 -1.22
CA VAL A 185 2.50 -13.36 -1.92
C VAL A 185 2.11 -12.34 -3.00
N ALA A 186 2.12 -11.04 -2.67
CA ALA A 186 1.76 -9.99 -3.62
C ALA A 186 2.75 -9.94 -4.80
N LEU A 187 4.05 -9.97 -4.52
CA LEU A 187 5.10 -9.96 -5.55
C LEU A 187 5.03 -11.22 -6.43
N TYR A 188 4.85 -12.40 -5.83
CA TYR A 188 4.67 -13.65 -6.57
C TYR A 188 3.48 -13.55 -7.53
N ILE A 189 2.30 -13.13 -7.05
CA ILE A 189 1.11 -12.97 -7.88
C ILE A 189 1.39 -12.04 -9.06
N ILE A 190 2.00 -10.86 -8.79
CA ILE A 190 2.32 -9.89 -9.84
C ILE A 190 3.31 -10.47 -10.85
N GLY A 191 4.30 -11.23 -10.39
CA GLY A 191 5.24 -11.95 -11.25
C GLY A 191 4.54 -12.96 -12.19
N GLN A 192 3.48 -13.62 -11.70
CA GLN A 192 2.73 -14.61 -12.47
C GLN A 192 1.73 -14.00 -13.47
N ILE A 193 1.03 -12.93 -13.10
CA ILE A 193 -0.04 -12.36 -13.94
C ILE A 193 0.40 -11.12 -14.73
N GLY A 194 1.54 -10.52 -14.36
CA GLY A 194 2.07 -9.29 -14.94
C GLY A 194 1.41 -8.02 -14.40
N THR A 195 2.04 -6.87 -14.66
CA THR A 195 1.55 -5.54 -14.25
C THR A 195 0.27 -5.09 -14.96
N ALA A 196 -0.11 -5.76 -16.05
CA ALA A 196 -1.35 -5.52 -16.78
C ALA A 196 -2.41 -6.62 -16.58
N GLY A 197 -2.10 -7.68 -15.82
CA GLY A 197 -2.97 -8.85 -15.66
C GLY A 197 -4.33 -8.56 -15.05
N GLY A 198 -4.42 -7.55 -14.19
CA GLY A 198 -5.62 -7.07 -13.52
C GLY A 198 -6.31 -5.87 -14.19
N THR A 199 -5.82 -5.41 -15.34
CA THR A 199 -6.39 -4.23 -16.01
C THR A 199 -7.86 -4.44 -16.37
N GLY A 200 -8.73 -3.55 -15.91
CA GLY A 200 -10.18 -3.63 -16.10
C GLY A 200 -10.90 -4.53 -15.12
N TYR A 201 -10.19 -5.06 -14.10
CA TYR A 201 -10.76 -5.90 -13.07
C TYR A 201 -10.75 -5.23 -11.68
N ALA A 202 -11.70 -5.66 -10.86
CA ALA A 202 -11.65 -5.60 -9.41
C ALA A 202 -11.26 -7.01 -8.91
N ILE A 203 -10.20 -7.10 -8.11
CA ILE A 203 -9.67 -8.38 -7.65
C ILE A 203 -10.25 -8.71 -6.26
N GLU A 204 -10.79 -9.91 -6.10
CA GLU A 204 -11.05 -10.52 -4.80
C GLU A 204 -9.94 -11.54 -4.51
N PHE A 205 -9.25 -11.36 -3.39
CA PHE A 205 -8.25 -12.31 -2.91
C PHE A 205 -8.90 -13.30 -1.96
N GLY A 206 -8.72 -14.58 -2.19
CA GLY A 206 -9.32 -15.67 -1.43
C GLY A 206 -8.38 -16.86 -1.23
N GLY A 207 -8.92 -17.91 -0.65
CA GLY A 207 -8.18 -19.12 -0.30
C GLY A 207 -7.71 -19.16 1.14
N GLU A 208 -7.20 -20.29 1.58
CA GLU A 208 -6.81 -20.53 2.96
C GLU A 208 -5.66 -19.66 3.40
N ALA A 209 -4.65 -19.50 2.54
CA ALA A 209 -3.50 -18.66 2.81
C ALA A 209 -3.89 -17.19 3.03
N ILE A 210 -4.83 -16.67 2.23
CA ILE A 210 -5.29 -15.29 2.35
C ILE A 210 -6.11 -15.08 3.63
N ARG A 211 -6.99 -16.02 3.95
CA ARG A 211 -7.79 -15.96 5.20
C ARG A 211 -6.92 -16.02 6.45
N SER A 212 -5.77 -16.71 6.39
CA SER A 212 -4.84 -16.81 7.51
C SER A 212 -3.99 -15.55 7.74
N LEU A 213 -3.97 -14.60 6.78
CA LEU A 213 -3.25 -13.34 6.94
C LEU A 213 -3.90 -12.46 8.01
N SER A 214 -3.04 -11.75 8.75
CA SER A 214 -3.46 -10.61 9.58
C SER A 214 -4.08 -9.49 8.73
N MET A 215 -4.71 -8.52 9.36
CA MET A 215 -5.20 -7.34 8.63
C MET A 215 -4.08 -6.56 7.96
N GLU A 216 -2.93 -6.45 8.60
CA GLU A 216 -1.72 -5.83 8.05
C GLU A 216 -1.27 -6.54 6.76
N GLY A 217 -1.23 -7.86 6.78
CA GLY A 217 -0.94 -8.68 5.60
C GLY A 217 -1.97 -8.51 4.48
N ARG A 218 -3.27 -8.48 4.82
CA ARG A 218 -4.34 -8.22 3.84
C ARG A 218 -4.25 -6.82 3.24
N MET A 219 -3.89 -5.81 4.05
CA MET A 219 -3.66 -4.44 3.57
C MET A 219 -2.47 -4.38 2.62
N THR A 220 -1.37 -5.09 2.89
CA THR A 220 -0.22 -5.21 1.98
C THR A 220 -0.65 -5.79 0.64
N LEU A 221 -1.41 -6.88 0.65
CA LEU A 221 -1.89 -7.55 -0.56
C LEU A 221 -2.82 -6.66 -1.38
N CYS A 222 -3.82 -6.05 -0.76
CA CYS A 222 -4.75 -5.13 -1.42
C CYS A 222 -4.07 -3.84 -1.89
N ASN A 223 -3.06 -3.33 -1.15
CA ASN A 223 -2.24 -2.21 -1.55
C ASN A 223 -1.58 -2.46 -2.91
N MET A 224 -1.04 -3.64 -3.11
CA MET A 224 -0.31 -4.00 -4.33
C MET A 224 -1.20 -4.51 -5.47
N ALA A 225 -2.52 -4.57 -5.31
CA ALA A 225 -3.43 -4.92 -6.41
C ALA A 225 -3.31 -3.95 -7.60
N ILE A 226 -3.05 -2.67 -7.33
CA ILE A 226 -2.85 -1.65 -8.36
C ILE A 226 -1.58 -1.92 -9.19
N GLU A 227 -0.57 -2.59 -8.62
CA GLU A 227 0.66 -2.95 -9.32
C GLU A 227 0.44 -4.09 -10.33
N ALA A 228 -0.63 -4.85 -10.17
CA ALA A 228 -1.13 -5.79 -11.18
C ALA A 228 -2.05 -5.13 -12.23
N GLY A 229 -2.25 -3.80 -12.14
CA GLY A 229 -3.13 -3.04 -13.04
C GLY A 229 -4.62 -3.03 -12.64
N ALA A 230 -4.99 -3.65 -11.51
CA ALA A 230 -6.36 -3.68 -11.04
C ALA A 230 -6.78 -2.33 -10.45
N ARG A 231 -8.05 -1.98 -10.59
CA ARG A 231 -8.60 -0.75 -10.00
C ARG A 231 -8.74 -0.86 -8.48
N SER A 232 -9.09 -2.04 -7.98
CA SER A 232 -9.22 -2.32 -6.54
C SER A 232 -8.85 -3.78 -6.25
N GLY A 233 -8.42 -4.04 -5.01
CA GLY A 233 -8.25 -5.36 -4.45
C GLY A 233 -9.07 -5.48 -3.17
N MET A 234 -9.69 -6.63 -2.93
CA MET A 234 -10.58 -6.84 -1.80
C MET A 234 -10.32 -8.18 -1.14
N VAL A 235 -10.57 -8.24 0.17
CA VAL A 235 -10.66 -9.48 0.94
C VAL A 235 -12.02 -9.53 1.61
N ALA A 236 -12.68 -10.67 1.56
CA ALA A 236 -13.97 -10.87 2.21
C ALA A 236 -13.88 -10.67 3.73
N VAL A 237 -14.94 -10.16 4.32
CA VAL A 237 -15.00 -9.88 5.76
C VAL A 237 -15.09 -11.17 6.55
N ASP A 238 -14.27 -11.29 7.58
CA ASP A 238 -14.28 -12.35 8.57
C ASP A 238 -14.07 -11.83 9.99
N ASP A 239 -13.93 -12.71 10.97
CA ASP A 239 -13.74 -12.33 12.36
C ASP A 239 -12.42 -11.56 12.57
N THR A 240 -11.37 -11.81 11.77
CA THR A 240 -10.11 -11.04 11.80
C THR A 240 -10.37 -9.56 11.44
N THR A 241 -11.18 -9.31 10.42
CA THR A 241 -11.57 -7.94 10.03
C THR A 241 -12.39 -7.26 11.11
N ILE A 242 -13.37 -7.97 11.69
CA ILE A 242 -14.28 -7.45 12.73
C ILE A 242 -13.49 -7.09 13.98
N GLU A 243 -12.59 -7.95 14.43
CA GLU A 243 -11.78 -7.71 15.63
C GLU A 243 -10.81 -6.52 15.43
N TYR A 244 -10.24 -6.37 14.22
CA TYR A 244 -9.36 -5.22 13.92
C TYR A 244 -10.07 -3.88 14.03
N VAL A 245 -11.32 -3.76 13.53
CA VAL A 245 -12.06 -2.48 13.53
C VAL A 245 -12.75 -2.21 14.87
N LYS A 246 -12.85 -3.21 15.74
CA LYS A 246 -13.48 -3.09 17.03
C LYS A 246 -12.79 -2.02 17.88
N ASP A 247 -13.60 -1.22 18.56
CA ASP A 247 -13.16 -0.15 19.46
C ASP A 247 -12.31 0.97 18.83
N ARG A 248 -12.15 0.98 17.49
CA ARG A 248 -11.50 2.09 16.80
C ARG A 248 -12.32 3.38 16.97
N PRO A 249 -11.68 4.56 16.93
CA PRO A 249 -12.35 5.84 17.20
C PRO A 249 -13.63 6.08 16.38
N PHE A 250 -13.63 5.74 15.10
CA PHE A 250 -14.78 5.93 14.20
C PHE A 250 -15.63 4.66 13.99
N ALA A 251 -15.31 3.57 14.68
CA ALA A 251 -16.15 2.37 14.63
C ALA A 251 -17.48 2.60 15.38
N PRO A 252 -18.59 2.00 14.92
CA PRO A 252 -19.87 2.05 15.61
C PRO A 252 -19.75 1.42 17.00
N LYS A 253 -20.64 1.84 17.91
CA LYS A 253 -20.62 1.40 19.32
C LYS A 253 -22.00 0.90 19.78
N GLY A 254 -22.00 0.04 20.80
CA GLY A 254 -23.25 -0.48 21.42
C GLY A 254 -24.12 -1.19 20.38
N ALA A 255 -25.41 -0.90 20.38
CA ALA A 255 -26.38 -1.55 19.48
C ALA A 255 -26.10 -1.32 17.99
N ASP A 256 -25.43 -0.24 17.61
CA ASP A 256 -25.05 0.00 16.23
C ASP A 256 -23.85 -0.86 15.81
N TRP A 257 -22.97 -1.21 16.73
CA TRP A 257 -21.92 -2.21 16.51
C TRP A 257 -22.54 -3.57 16.17
N ASP A 258 -23.52 -4.03 16.93
CA ASP A 258 -24.16 -5.34 16.71
C ASP A 258 -24.84 -5.40 15.34
N LYS A 259 -25.53 -4.32 14.93
CA LYS A 259 -26.14 -4.21 13.60
C LYS A 259 -25.07 -4.20 12.49
N ALA A 260 -23.99 -3.47 12.70
CA ALA A 260 -22.89 -3.39 11.75
C ALA A 260 -22.23 -4.75 11.57
N VAL A 261 -21.91 -5.46 12.63
CA VAL A 261 -21.33 -6.82 12.59
C VAL A 261 -22.26 -7.79 11.84
N ALA A 262 -23.56 -7.74 12.11
CA ALA A 262 -24.54 -8.58 11.41
C ALA A 262 -24.54 -8.32 9.90
N TYR A 263 -24.44 -7.07 9.48
CA TYR A 263 -24.32 -6.69 8.06
C TYR A 263 -22.94 -7.08 7.50
N TRP A 264 -21.85 -6.79 8.18
CA TRP A 264 -20.49 -7.05 7.72
C TRP A 264 -20.25 -8.53 7.43
N LYS A 265 -20.82 -9.43 8.23
CA LYS A 265 -20.74 -10.89 8.00
C LYS A 265 -21.42 -11.35 6.69
N THR A 266 -22.21 -10.50 6.04
CA THR A 266 -22.78 -10.79 4.72
C THR A 266 -21.86 -10.40 3.57
N LEU A 267 -20.77 -9.68 3.84
CA LEU A 267 -19.82 -9.17 2.86
C LEU A 267 -18.78 -10.23 2.47
N VAL A 268 -19.28 -11.29 1.89
CA VAL A 268 -18.53 -12.40 1.31
C VAL A 268 -19.17 -12.75 -0.04
N SER A 269 -18.41 -13.29 -0.97
CA SER A 269 -18.98 -13.81 -2.22
C SER A 269 -19.91 -14.98 -1.93
N ASP A 270 -21.07 -15.03 -2.59
CA ASP A 270 -22.03 -16.12 -2.43
C ASP A 270 -21.45 -17.42 -3.01
N GLU A 271 -21.88 -18.55 -2.47
CA GLU A 271 -21.56 -19.84 -3.09
C GLU A 271 -22.10 -19.91 -4.52
N GLY A 272 -21.25 -20.27 -5.48
CA GLY A 272 -21.59 -20.30 -6.89
C GLY A 272 -21.57 -18.92 -7.58
N ALA A 273 -21.06 -17.87 -6.93
CA ALA A 273 -20.84 -16.59 -7.59
C ALA A 273 -19.85 -16.73 -8.76
N ALA A 274 -20.19 -16.13 -9.90
CA ALA A 274 -19.37 -16.21 -11.10
C ALA A 274 -18.37 -15.04 -11.16
N PHE A 275 -17.10 -15.39 -11.38
CA PHE A 275 -16.04 -14.42 -11.67
C PHE A 275 -15.70 -14.46 -13.16
N ASP A 276 -15.41 -13.30 -13.75
CA ASP A 276 -15.00 -13.20 -15.16
C ASP A 276 -13.63 -13.86 -15.41
N LYS A 277 -12.77 -13.89 -14.37
CA LYS A 277 -11.45 -14.53 -14.40
C LYS A 277 -11.08 -15.11 -13.05
N VAL A 278 -10.42 -16.27 -13.05
CA VAL A 278 -9.97 -16.95 -11.83
C VAL A 278 -8.52 -17.39 -12.00
N TYR A 279 -7.67 -17.02 -11.06
CA TYR A 279 -6.34 -17.60 -10.89
C TYR A 279 -6.29 -18.42 -9.60
N ARG A 280 -5.57 -19.54 -9.64
CA ARG A 280 -5.34 -20.40 -8.48
C ARG A 280 -3.87 -20.68 -8.31
N PHE A 281 -3.37 -20.42 -7.10
CA PHE A 281 -1.98 -20.63 -6.71
C PHE A 281 -1.92 -21.50 -5.46
N GLN A 282 -0.77 -22.17 -5.26
CA GLN A 282 -0.49 -22.93 -4.06
C GLN A 282 0.46 -22.14 -3.17
N ALA A 283 0.14 -21.95 -1.91
CA ALA A 283 0.99 -21.26 -0.94
C ALA A 283 2.37 -21.93 -0.80
N ALA A 284 2.42 -23.26 -1.03
CA ALA A 284 3.66 -24.03 -1.01
C ALA A 284 4.65 -23.67 -2.12
N ASP A 285 4.19 -23.04 -3.21
CA ASP A 285 5.05 -22.62 -4.33
C ASP A 285 5.67 -21.23 -4.11
N ILE A 286 5.24 -20.50 -3.07
CA ILE A 286 5.68 -19.15 -2.80
C ILE A 286 6.90 -19.19 -1.87
N GLU A 287 7.97 -18.57 -2.31
CA GLU A 287 9.22 -18.36 -1.58
C GLU A 287 9.42 -16.86 -1.30
N PRO A 288 10.36 -16.45 -0.43
CA PRO A 288 10.73 -15.05 -0.30
C PRO A 288 11.14 -14.45 -1.64
N GLN A 289 10.57 -13.29 -1.98
CA GLN A 289 10.67 -12.68 -3.31
C GLN A 289 11.63 -11.49 -3.33
N VAL A 290 12.31 -11.31 -4.47
CA VAL A 290 13.17 -10.14 -4.75
C VAL A 290 12.93 -9.69 -6.18
N THR A 291 12.62 -8.41 -6.40
CA THR A 291 12.58 -7.87 -7.77
C THR A 291 14.00 -7.63 -8.28
N TRP A 292 14.28 -8.06 -9.50
CA TRP A 292 15.59 -7.91 -10.15
C TRP A 292 15.65 -6.75 -11.14
N GLY A 293 14.50 -6.25 -11.60
CA GLY A 293 14.42 -5.24 -12.65
C GLY A 293 13.70 -3.96 -12.20
N THR A 294 13.15 -3.25 -13.17
CA THR A 294 12.52 -1.93 -13.02
C THR A 294 10.99 -1.95 -12.98
N SER A 295 10.41 -3.12 -12.76
CA SER A 295 8.97 -3.35 -12.64
C SER A 295 8.70 -4.39 -11.55
N PRO A 296 7.58 -4.30 -10.79
CA PRO A 296 7.23 -5.33 -9.82
C PRO A 296 7.03 -6.73 -10.39
N GLU A 297 6.72 -6.86 -11.69
CA GLU A 297 6.62 -8.17 -12.37
C GLU A 297 7.97 -8.81 -12.65
N MET A 298 9.05 -8.02 -12.65
CA MET A 298 10.42 -8.50 -12.80
C MET A 298 10.92 -9.01 -11.44
N VAL A 299 10.38 -10.11 -10.98
CA VAL A 299 10.56 -10.69 -9.64
C VAL A 299 10.89 -12.18 -9.72
N LEU A 300 11.65 -12.67 -8.77
CA LEU A 300 12.02 -14.06 -8.61
C LEU A 300 12.11 -14.43 -7.12
N ASP A 301 12.07 -15.72 -6.86
CA ASP A 301 12.45 -16.28 -5.58
C ASP A 301 13.91 -15.88 -5.26
N VAL A 302 14.20 -15.63 -4.00
CA VAL A 302 15.54 -15.17 -3.54
C VAL A 302 16.66 -16.11 -3.94
N SER A 303 16.38 -17.40 -4.12
CA SER A 303 17.34 -18.42 -4.61
C SER A 303 17.59 -18.38 -6.12
N GLY A 304 16.85 -17.52 -6.84
CA GLY A 304 16.92 -17.39 -8.29
C GLY A 304 18.18 -16.66 -8.76
N LYS A 305 18.29 -16.58 -10.09
CA LYS A 305 19.35 -15.84 -10.79
C LYS A 305 18.75 -14.85 -11.75
N VAL A 306 19.40 -13.71 -11.91
CA VAL A 306 19.03 -12.68 -12.89
C VAL A 306 18.83 -13.32 -14.26
N PRO A 307 17.64 -13.16 -14.90
CA PRO A 307 17.34 -13.84 -16.17
C PRO A 307 18.24 -13.34 -17.31
N ASN A 308 18.47 -14.24 -18.27
CA ASN A 308 19.18 -13.87 -19.51
C ASN A 308 18.18 -13.38 -20.57
N PRO A 309 18.24 -12.12 -21.02
CA PRO A 309 17.36 -11.62 -22.07
C PRO A 309 17.38 -12.44 -23.36
N ALA A 310 18.50 -13.11 -23.67
CA ALA A 310 18.61 -13.96 -24.85
C ALA A 310 17.66 -15.18 -24.83
N ASP A 311 17.21 -15.60 -23.65
CA ASP A 311 16.28 -16.73 -23.48
C ASP A 311 14.81 -16.30 -23.67
N GLU A 312 14.52 -14.98 -23.72
CA GLU A 312 13.17 -14.44 -23.95
C GLU A 312 12.84 -14.42 -25.44
N ALA A 313 11.76 -15.08 -25.81
CA ALA A 313 11.33 -15.20 -27.21
C ALA A 313 10.68 -13.92 -27.76
N ASP A 314 9.92 -13.21 -26.89
CA ASP A 314 9.26 -11.97 -27.27
C ASP A 314 10.28 -10.82 -27.37
N PRO A 315 10.46 -10.21 -28.55
CA PRO A 315 11.46 -9.15 -28.73
C PRO A 315 11.17 -7.89 -27.92
N VAL A 316 9.90 -7.59 -27.60
CA VAL A 316 9.53 -6.43 -26.78
C VAL A 316 9.92 -6.68 -25.33
N LYS A 317 9.58 -7.85 -24.80
CA LYS A 317 9.99 -8.25 -23.45
C LYS A 317 11.50 -8.33 -23.33
N ARG A 318 12.18 -8.94 -24.30
CA ARG A 318 13.64 -9.02 -24.33
C ARG A 318 14.28 -7.63 -24.24
N SER A 319 13.85 -6.68 -25.08
CA SER A 319 14.36 -5.30 -25.05
C SER A 319 14.08 -4.63 -23.69
N GLY A 320 12.92 -4.87 -23.09
CA GLY A 320 12.59 -4.40 -21.74
C GLY A 320 13.52 -4.98 -20.66
N MET A 321 13.87 -6.27 -20.77
CA MET A 321 14.80 -6.93 -19.86
C MET A 321 16.23 -6.36 -20.03
N GLU A 322 16.71 -6.18 -21.27
CA GLU A 322 18.02 -5.59 -21.55
C GLU A 322 18.15 -4.19 -20.92
N ARG A 323 17.13 -3.34 -21.13
CA ARG A 323 17.07 -2.02 -20.51
C ARG A 323 17.06 -2.07 -18.98
N ALA A 324 16.28 -2.98 -18.40
CA ALA A 324 16.22 -3.16 -16.96
C ALA A 324 17.57 -3.58 -16.37
N LEU A 325 18.27 -4.53 -17.01
CA LEU A 325 19.61 -4.96 -16.59
C LEU A 325 20.63 -3.82 -16.66
N GLU A 326 20.61 -3.04 -17.74
CA GLU A 326 21.48 -1.87 -17.91
C GLU A 326 21.23 -0.85 -16.79
N TYR A 327 19.96 -0.48 -16.55
CA TYR A 327 19.61 0.48 -15.51
C TYR A 327 19.98 -0.03 -14.12
N MET A 328 19.65 -1.29 -13.82
CA MET A 328 19.95 -1.92 -12.53
C MET A 328 21.43 -2.25 -12.37
N GLY A 329 22.24 -2.19 -13.44
CA GLY A 329 23.65 -2.56 -13.41
C GLY A 329 23.84 -4.00 -12.96
N LEU A 330 23.08 -4.92 -13.56
CA LEU A 330 23.12 -6.35 -13.29
C LEU A 330 23.51 -7.14 -14.53
N GLU A 331 24.21 -8.25 -14.32
CA GLU A 331 24.56 -9.19 -15.37
C GLU A 331 23.65 -10.42 -15.32
N ALA A 332 23.28 -10.92 -16.48
CA ALA A 332 22.50 -12.16 -16.60
C ALA A 332 23.22 -13.32 -15.90
N GLY A 333 22.47 -14.15 -15.20
CA GLY A 333 22.98 -15.30 -14.46
C GLY A 333 23.55 -14.99 -13.07
N THR A 334 23.62 -13.71 -12.66
CA THR A 334 24.02 -13.34 -11.30
C THR A 334 23.03 -13.91 -10.29
N PRO A 335 23.44 -14.68 -9.28
CA PRO A 335 22.56 -15.08 -8.18
C PRO A 335 22.00 -13.85 -7.47
N LEU A 336 20.70 -13.85 -7.12
CA LEU A 336 20.13 -12.71 -6.40
C LEU A 336 20.82 -12.48 -5.06
N THR A 337 21.28 -13.55 -4.42
CA THR A 337 22.04 -13.50 -3.16
C THR A 337 23.43 -12.86 -3.26
N ASP A 338 23.97 -12.71 -4.47
CA ASP A 338 25.27 -12.06 -4.68
C ASP A 338 25.14 -10.53 -4.93
N ILE A 339 23.89 -10.03 -4.98
CA ILE A 339 23.64 -8.62 -5.25
C ILE A 339 23.80 -7.81 -3.95
N PRO A 340 24.81 -6.91 -3.84
CA PRO A 340 25.01 -6.08 -2.67
C PRO A 340 23.95 -4.96 -2.60
N VAL A 341 23.73 -4.42 -1.40
CA VAL A 341 22.85 -3.27 -1.16
C VAL A 341 23.62 -2.13 -0.49
N ASP A 342 23.29 -0.89 -0.87
CA ASP A 342 23.88 0.33 -0.30
C ASP A 342 22.96 0.96 0.75
N ILE A 343 21.67 0.90 0.50
CA ILE A 343 20.62 1.52 1.30
C ILE A 343 19.54 0.48 1.58
N VAL A 344 18.92 0.55 2.75
CA VAL A 344 17.73 -0.23 3.06
C VAL A 344 16.61 0.72 3.52
N PHE A 345 15.42 0.51 3.00
CA PHE A 345 14.23 1.26 3.35
C PHE A 345 13.11 0.33 3.81
N ILE A 346 12.70 0.48 5.07
CA ILE A 346 11.53 -0.20 5.65
C ILE A 346 10.51 0.87 6.00
N GLY A 347 9.41 0.91 5.23
CA GLY A 347 8.42 1.98 5.29
C GLY A 347 7.38 1.84 4.19
N SER A 348 6.74 2.95 3.79
CA SER A 348 5.67 3.02 2.78
C SER A 348 4.30 2.58 3.30
N CYS A 349 3.23 2.97 2.61
CA CYS A 349 1.88 2.48 2.91
C CYS A 349 1.74 0.96 2.76
N THR A 350 2.68 0.31 2.11
CA THR A 350 2.72 -1.14 1.94
C THR A 350 3.15 -1.84 3.22
N ASN A 351 4.30 -1.46 3.80
CA ASN A 351 4.93 -2.15 4.92
C ASN A 351 5.56 -1.19 5.95
N SER A 352 4.73 -0.51 6.69
CA SER A 352 5.13 0.40 7.76
C SER A 352 4.25 0.31 9.01
N ARG A 353 3.47 -0.77 9.12
CA ARG A 353 2.59 -1.05 10.25
C ARG A 353 3.36 -1.76 11.34
N ILE A 354 2.74 -1.91 12.51
CA ILE A 354 3.43 -2.47 13.67
C ILE A 354 3.94 -3.90 13.45
N GLU A 355 3.21 -4.75 12.72
CA GLU A 355 3.67 -6.10 12.38
C GLU A 355 4.92 -6.08 11.52
N ASP A 356 4.94 -5.24 10.49
CA ASP A 356 6.09 -5.08 9.58
C ASP A 356 7.36 -4.71 10.37
N LEU A 357 7.21 -3.79 11.35
CA LEU A 357 8.31 -3.36 12.21
C LEU A 357 8.75 -4.47 13.18
N ARG A 358 7.81 -5.26 13.71
CA ARG A 358 8.12 -6.42 14.56
C ARG A 358 8.90 -7.49 13.78
N GLU A 359 8.49 -7.80 12.55
CA GLU A 359 9.19 -8.75 11.67
C GLU A 359 10.63 -8.28 11.40
N ALA A 360 10.81 -7.02 11.00
CA ALA A 360 12.12 -6.45 10.75
C ALA A 360 12.99 -6.40 12.02
N ALA A 361 12.40 -6.05 13.18
CA ALA A 361 13.10 -5.99 14.45
C ALA A 361 13.55 -7.38 14.93
N ALA A 362 12.77 -8.42 14.66
CA ALA A 362 13.16 -9.80 15.00
C ALA A 362 14.46 -10.21 14.29
N ILE A 363 14.67 -9.79 13.05
CA ILE A 363 15.90 -10.03 12.29
C ILE A 363 17.03 -9.13 12.78
N ALA A 364 16.78 -7.84 13.06
CA ALA A 364 17.80 -6.88 13.47
C ALA A 364 18.33 -7.14 14.90
N LYS A 365 17.52 -7.79 15.76
CA LYS A 365 17.82 -7.97 17.18
C LYS A 365 19.16 -8.68 17.42
N GLY A 366 20.07 -8.01 18.12
CA GLY A 366 21.39 -8.53 18.45
C GLY A 366 22.39 -8.57 17.30
N ARG A 367 22.02 -8.02 16.14
CA ARG A 367 22.87 -7.89 14.95
C ARG A 367 23.23 -6.43 14.70
N LYS A 368 24.13 -6.20 13.74
CA LYS A 368 24.53 -4.87 13.27
C LYS A 368 24.33 -4.78 11.76
N LYS A 369 24.08 -3.58 11.25
CA LYS A 369 24.11 -3.38 9.79
C LYS A 369 25.50 -3.71 9.24
N ALA A 370 25.56 -4.27 8.05
CA ALA A 370 26.79 -4.57 7.35
C ALA A 370 27.57 -3.27 7.02
N ASP A 371 28.89 -3.39 6.93
CA ASP A 371 29.78 -2.22 6.73
C ASP A 371 29.57 -1.53 5.38
N ASN A 372 29.18 -2.26 4.34
CA ASN A 372 28.86 -1.71 3.02
C ASN A 372 27.51 -1.00 2.98
N VAL A 373 26.61 -1.28 3.90
CA VAL A 373 25.29 -0.61 3.96
C VAL A 373 25.47 0.78 4.57
N GLN A 374 25.26 1.79 3.77
CA GLN A 374 25.44 3.19 4.17
C GLN A 374 24.36 3.62 5.16
N ARG A 375 23.09 3.38 4.82
CA ARG A 375 21.94 3.81 5.61
C ARG A 375 20.85 2.73 5.62
N VAL A 376 20.17 2.60 6.76
CA VAL A 376 18.96 1.80 6.92
C VAL A 376 17.89 2.68 7.54
N LEU A 377 16.85 3.01 6.78
CA LEU A 377 15.77 3.89 7.23
C LEU A 377 14.59 3.05 7.68
N ILE A 378 14.20 3.19 8.93
CA ILE A 378 12.99 2.60 9.50
C ILE A 378 11.97 3.71 9.71
N VAL A 379 10.91 3.70 8.90
CA VAL A 379 9.91 4.76 8.86
C VAL A 379 8.53 4.22 9.26
N PRO A 380 8.07 4.48 10.48
CA PRO A 380 6.71 4.11 10.91
C PRO A 380 5.65 4.75 10.02
N GLY A 381 4.55 4.04 9.76
CA GLY A 381 3.50 4.53 8.87
C GLY A 381 2.63 5.63 9.48
N SER A 382 2.61 5.73 10.81
CA SER A 382 1.84 6.74 11.53
C SER A 382 2.46 7.05 12.89
N GLY A 383 2.05 8.16 13.50
CA GLY A 383 2.44 8.48 14.85
C GLY A 383 1.90 7.48 15.88
N LEU A 384 0.80 6.77 15.60
CA LEU A 384 0.30 5.69 16.47
C LEU A 384 1.22 4.47 16.38
N VAL A 385 1.60 4.04 15.18
CA VAL A 385 2.58 2.96 14.98
C VAL A 385 3.90 3.29 15.66
N LYS A 386 4.41 4.53 15.48
CA LYS A 386 5.66 4.97 16.10
C LYS A 386 5.62 4.80 17.62
N ARG A 387 4.59 5.34 18.26
CA ARG A 387 4.45 5.24 19.72
C ARG A 387 4.31 3.80 20.20
N GLN A 388 3.57 2.97 19.48
CA GLN A 388 3.45 1.56 19.81
C GLN A 388 4.79 0.85 19.69
N ALA A 389 5.53 1.07 18.62
CA ALA A 389 6.86 0.51 18.39
C ALA A 389 7.85 0.92 19.49
N GLU A 390 7.83 2.20 19.90
CA GLU A 390 8.65 2.72 21.00
C GLU A 390 8.25 2.10 22.36
N ALA A 391 6.94 1.94 22.62
CA ALA A 391 6.46 1.27 23.83
C ALA A 391 6.88 -0.20 23.89
N GLU A 392 6.99 -0.87 22.75
CA GLU A 392 7.50 -2.24 22.63
C GLU A 392 9.04 -2.32 22.59
N GLY A 393 9.74 -1.18 22.50
CA GLY A 393 11.20 -1.09 22.47
C GLY A 393 11.82 -1.46 21.12
N LEU A 394 11.04 -1.46 20.04
CA LEU A 394 11.52 -1.79 18.67
C LEU A 394 12.50 -0.73 18.16
N ASP A 395 12.27 0.54 18.49
CA ASP A 395 13.17 1.66 18.22
C ASP A 395 14.60 1.40 18.72
N LYS A 396 14.72 0.89 19.93
CA LYS A 396 16.02 0.55 20.56
C LYS A 396 16.71 -0.59 19.80
N ILE A 397 15.95 -1.63 19.41
CA ILE A 397 16.49 -2.74 18.63
C ILE A 397 17.08 -2.21 17.31
N PHE A 398 16.37 -1.34 16.60
CA PHE A 398 16.83 -0.76 15.35
C PHE A 398 18.05 0.15 15.55
N MET A 399 17.99 1.06 16.52
CA MET A 399 19.14 1.94 16.82
C MET A 399 20.37 1.16 17.27
N ASP A 400 20.19 0.12 18.09
CA ASP A 400 21.29 -0.77 18.50
C ASP A 400 21.89 -1.50 17.29
N ALA A 401 21.10 -1.84 16.27
CA ALA A 401 21.60 -2.42 15.02
C ALA A 401 22.30 -1.38 14.10
N GLY A 402 22.27 -0.10 14.45
CA GLY A 402 22.82 0.99 13.63
C GLY A 402 21.88 1.46 12.54
N PHE A 403 20.56 1.21 12.69
CA PHE A 403 19.53 1.68 11.79
C PHE A 403 18.99 3.05 12.24
N GLU A 404 18.50 3.84 11.30
CA GLU A 404 17.92 5.16 11.57
C GLU A 404 16.44 5.03 11.92
N TRP A 405 16.05 5.34 13.15
CA TRP A 405 14.66 5.46 13.57
C TRP A 405 14.11 6.82 13.16
N ARG A 406 13.06 6.82 12.34
CA ARG A 406 12.57 8.03 11.67
C ARG A 406 11.20 8.45 12.19
N GLU A 407 10.78 9.66 11.84
CA GLU A 407 9.42 10.14 12.04
C GLU A 407 8.46 9.60 10.97
N PRO A 408 7.15 9.49 11.27
CA PRO A 408 6.19 8.91 10.36
C PRO A 408 5.97 9.74 9.09
N GLY A 409 5.83 9.05 7.96
CA GLY A 409 5.57 9.65 6.65
C GLY A 409 5.88 8.71 5.49
N CYS A 410 5.67 9.17 4.26
CA CYS A 410 5.92 8.38 3.05
C CYS A 410 7.41 8.19 2.73
N SER A 411 8.29 9.09 3.21
CA SER A 411 9.75 9.00 3.05
C SER A 411 10.17 8.70 1.60
N MET A 412 11.02 7.68 1.42
CA MET A 412 11.54 7.28 0.11
C MET A 412 10.50 6.65 -0.83
N CYS A 413 9.28 6.38 -0.39
CA CYS A 413 8.29 5.71 -1.25
C CYS A 413 8.06 6.47 -2.57
N LEU A 414 8.05 7.80 -2.53
CA LEU A 414 7.87 8.69 -3.68
C LEU A 414 9.03 9.68 -3.87
N ALA A 415 9.96 9.75 -2.93
CA ALA A 415 11.10 10.67 -2.92
C ALA A 415 10.71 12.16 -3.11
N MET A 416 9.53 12.56 -2.60
CA MET A 416 9.06 13.96 -2.60
C MET A 416 9.63 14.80 -1.44
N ASN A 417 10.48 14.20 -0.62
CA ASN A 417 11.14 14.82 0.53
C ASN A 417 12.67 14.62 0.43
N ALA A 418 13.39 14.88 1.52
CA ALA A 418 14.85 14.75 1.55
C ALA A 418 15.34 13.30 1.47
N ASP A 419 14.50 12.33 1.79
CA ASP A 419 14.85 10.90 1.74
C ASP A 419 14.78 10.40 0.29
N ARG A 420 15.94 10.29 -0.36
CA ARG A 420 16.06 9.82 -1.75
C ARG A 420 17.39 9.13 -1.99
N LEU A 421 17.41 8.22 -2.95
CA LEU A 421 18.61 7.58 -3.45
C LEU A 421 19.44 8.55 -4.30
N GLN A 422 20.75 8.41 -4.22
CA GLN A 422 21.68 8.99 -5.18
C GLN A 422 21.77 8.09 -6.43
N PRO A 423 22.21 8.63 -7.58
CA PRO A 423 22.41 7.82 -8.78
C PRO A 423 23.25 6.57 -8.52
N GLN A 424 22.77 5.44 -9.03
CA GLN A 424 23.37 4.10 -8.91
C GLN A 424 23.33 3.46 -7.51
N GLN A 425 22.92 4.15 -6.46
CA GLN A 425 22.71 3.51 -5.17
C GLN A 425 21.61 2.43 -5.28
N ARG A 426 21.91 1.28 -4.70
CA ARG A 426 21.04 0.10 -4.69
C ARG A 426 20.31 -0.01 -3.37
N CYS A 427 19.00 -0.11 -3.42
CA CYS A 427 18.14 -0.16 -2.25
C CYS A 427 17.35 -1.47 -2.17
N ALA A 428 17.41 -2.14 -1.03
CA ALA A 428 16.40 -3.11 -0.62
C ALA A 428 15.24 -2.37 0.04
N SER A 429 14.04 -2.46 -0.53
CA SER A 429 12.92 -1.58 -0.19
C SER A 429 11.63 -2.33 0.04
N THR A 430 10.90 -1.98 1.08
CA THR A 430 9.54 -2.49 1.33
C THR A 430 8.46 -1.64 0.65
N SER A 431 8.83 -0.69 -0.19
CA SER A 431 7.89 0.10 -0.98
C SER A 431 7.12 -0.78 -1.99
N ASN A 432 6.19 -0.19 -2.72
CA ASN A 432 5.30 -0.91 -3.64
C ASN A 432 5.73 -0.82 -5.11
N ARG A 433 6.55 0.16 -5.48
CA ARG A 433 6.99 0.45 -6.85
C ARG A 433 8.49 0.62 -6.93
N ASN A 434 9.07 0.14 -8.04
CA ASN A 434 10.51 0.21 -8.30
C ASN A 434 10.87 0.64 -9.73
N PHE A 435 9.99 1.38 -10.42
CA PHE A 435 10.32 1.90 -11.74
C PHE A 435 11.49 2.90 -11.67
N GLU A 436 12.15 3.13 -12.80
CA GLU A 436 13.30 4.01 -12.93
C GLU A 436 13.07 5.38 -12.26
N GLY A 437 13.93 5.75 -11.35
CA GLY A 437 13.87 7.04 -10.64
C GLY A 437 12.84 7.15 -9.50
N ARG A 438 12.07 6.11 -9.20
CA ARG A 438 11.00 6.17 -8.19
C ARG A 438 11.46 6.65 -6.82
N GLN A 439 12.58 6.15 -6.34
CA GLN A 439 13.15 6.51 -5.03
C GLN A 439 14.31 7.53 -5.14
N GLY A 440 14.51 8.11 -6.30
CA GLY A 440 15.57 9.07 -6.61
C GLY A 440 16.12 8.84 -8.02
N ASN A 441 16.52 9.91 -8.70
CA ASN A 441 17.03 9.83 -10.06
C ASN A 441 18.24 8.90 -10.17
N GLY A 442 18.16 7.88 -11.05
CA GLY A 442 19.20 6.87 -11.22
C GLY A 442 19.33 5.87 -10.06
N GLY A 443 18.45 5.91 -9.06
CA GLY A 443 18.42 4.96 -7.95
C GLY A 443 17.89 3.59 -8.39
N ARG A 444 18.47 2.53 -7.85
CA ARG A 444 18.21 1.12 -8.18
C ARG A 444 17.45 0.44 -7.05
N THR A 445 16.16 0.23 -7.22
CA THR A 445 15.28 -0.29 -6.15
C THR A 445 14.89 -1.74 -6.40
N HIS A 446 15.09 -2.57 -5.39
CA HIS A 446 14.60 -3.94 -5.32
C HIS A 446 13.50 -4.02 -4.26
N LEU A 447 12.32 -4.51 -4.64
CA LEU A 447 11.20 -4.73 -3.71
C LEU A 447 11.39 -6.06 -2.99
N VAL A 448 11.23 -6.02 -1.67
CA VAL A 448 11.34 -7.17 -0.77
C VAL A 448 10.37 -7.02 0.41
N SER A 449 10.19 -8.10 1.18
CA SER A 449 9.44 -8.06 2.45
C SER A 449 10.24 -7.35 3.56
N PRO A 450 9.59 -6.92 4.67
CA PRO A 450 10.27 -6.29 5.80
C PRO A 450 11.39 -7.14 6.40
N ALA A 451 11.15 -8.44 6.58
CA ALA A 451 12.15 -9.38 7.07
C ALA A 451 13.34 -9.50 6.11
N MET A 452 13.07 -9.61 4.80
CA MET A 452 14.12 -9.67 3.76
C MET A 452 14.92 -8.36 3.67
N ALA A 453 14.27 -7.20 3.85
CA ALA A 453 14.95 -5.91 3.90
C ALA A 453 15.89 -5.80 5.11
N ALA A 454 15.41 -6.21 6.29
CA ALA A 454 16.24 -6.25 7.50
C ALA A 454 17.39 -7.27 7.37
N ALA A 455 17.16 -8.42 6.75
CA ALA A 455 18.18 -9.41 6.44
C ALA A 455 19.26 -8.82 5.52
N ALA A 456 18.86 -8.15 4.45
CA ALA A 456 19.79 -7.46 3.55
C ALA A 456 20.57 -6.35 4.25
N ALA A 457 19.98 -5.67 5.25
CA ALA A 457 20.67 -4.66 6.04
C ALA A 457 21.82 -5.23 6.88
N VAL A 458 21.62 -6.42 7.47
CA VAL A 458 22.64 -7.04 8.34
C VAL A 458 23.69 -7.83 7.58
N GLU A 459 23.34 -8.40 6.42
CA GLU A 459 24.26 -9.20 5.59
C GLU A 459 24.97 -8.37 4.50
N GLY A 460 24.42 -7.21 4.13
CA GLY A 460 24.97 -6.33 3.09
C GLY A 460 24.63 -6.73 1.66
N HIS A 461 23.89 -7.79 1.47
CA HIS A 461 23.39 -8.33 0.20
C HIS A 461 22.05 -9.04 0.43
N PHE A 462 21.35 -9.42 -0.64
CA PHE A 462 20.14 -10.23 -0.48
C PHE A 462 20.49 -11.63 0.04
N VAL A 463 19.67 -12.12 0.94
CA VAL A 463 19.82 -13.44 1.56
C VAL A 463 18.42 -14.01 1.84
N ASP A 464 18.31 -15.32 1.80
CA ASP A 464 17.09 -15.99 2.26
C ASP A 464 16.98 -15.86 3.78
N VAL A 465 16.01 -15.07 4.21
CA VAL A 465 15.78 -14.76 5.64
C VAL A 465 15.59 -16.01 6.50
N ARG A 466 15.19 -17.14 5.91
CA ARG A 466 15.01 -18.42 6.61
C ARG A 466 16.33 -19.08 7.01
N ASN A 467 17.45 -18.60 6.49
CA ASN A 467 18.80 -19.10 6.77
C ASN A 467 19.54 -18.28 7.84
N LEU A 468 18.90 -17.26 8.42
CA LEU A 468 19.43 -16.40 9.50
C LEU A 468 18.97 -16.88 10.90
#